data_5493736c8a6dff101c0b41cc03e3af1b
#
_entry.id   5493736c8a6dff101c0b41cc03e3af1b
#
_cell.length_a   1.000
_cell.length_b   1.000
_cell.length_c   1.000
_cell.angle_alpha   90.00
_cell.angle_beta   90.00
_cell.angle_gamma   90.00
#
_symmetry.space_group_name_H-M   'P 1'
#
loop_
_entity.id
_entity.type
_entity.pdbx_description
1 polymer ?
#
loop_
_entity_poly.entity_id
_entity_poly.type
_entity_poly.pdbx_seq_one_letter_code
_entity_poly.pdbx_strand_id
1 'polypeptide(L)'
;MSMDLETLDRIITEAKALGIYMFIFSGGEPLVRKKDIIKLCEKHTDCYFLAFTNGTLIDEAFADDMLRVGNFAPAISVEGYEEETDMRRGKGTFKAVMKAMEILKRKRLLFGMSTCYHRKNVDVVGSSEYLDFMIDKGAAFVWYFTYMPVGNDAVPELMVTSEQRKFMYEQVRMFRKTKPIFAMDFWNDGEYVRGCIAGGRYYFHINANGDVEPCAFIHYSTVNIKQVSLLEALRSPLFKAYQQRQPFNKNHLRPCPLLDNPHSLKEVVRVSEAYSTDMLK
;
A
#
# COMPACT_ATOMS: atom_id res chain seq x y z
N MET A 1 4.78 -15.27 12.48
CA MET A 1 5.73 -14.50 13.33
C MET A 1 5.80 -13.09 12.78
N SER A 2 5.91 -12.07 13.61
CA SER A 2 6.13 -10.68 13.13
C SER A 2 7.56 -10.27 13.49
N MET A 3 8.13 -9.32 12.74
CA MET A 3 9.43 -8.72 13.11
C MET A 3 9.32 -8.04 14.48
N ASP A 4 10.37 -8.18 15.30
CA ASP A 4 10.45 -7.47 16.58
C ASP A 4 10.73 -5.96 16.39
N LEU A 5 10.56 -5.21 17.47
CA LEU A 5 10.72 -3.76 17.43
C LEU A 5 12.18 -3.34 17.15
N GLU A 6 13.13 -4.10 17.62
CA GLU A 6 14.58 -3.83 17.43
C GLU A 6 14.95 -3.98 15.95
N THR A 7 14.47 -5.03 15.29
CA THR A 7 14.67 -5.24 13.85
C THR A 7 14.04 -4.09 13.04
N LEU A 8 12.81 -3.67 13.38
CA LEU A 8 12.16 -2.53 12.70
C LEU A 8 12.95 -1.24 12.89
N ASP A 9 13.41 -0.96 14.09
CA ASP A 9 14.23 0.20 14.41
C ASP A 9 15.55 0.23 13.64
N ARG A 10 16.24 -0.90 13.54
CA ARG A 10 17.45 -1.06 12.74
C ARG A 10 17.19 -0.79 11.26
N ILE A 11 16.12 -1.36 10.69
CA ILE A 11 15.74 -1.13 9.29
C ILE A 11 15.51 0.36 9.03
N ILE A 12 14.78 1.06 9.90
CA ILE A 12 14.52 2.50 9.76
C ILE A 12 15.83 3.28 9.84
N THR A 13 16.71 2.93 10.77
CA THR A 13 18.01 3.59 10.94
C THR A 13 18.90 3.41 9.70
N GLU A 14 19.00 2.19 9.16
CA GLU A 14 19.73 1.93 7.92
C GLU A 14 19.10 2.64 6.71
N ALA A 15 17.77 2.68 6.65
CA ALA A 15 17.03 3.35 5.58
C ALA A 15 17.31 4.87 5.55
N LYS A 16 17.33 5.52 6.72
CA LYS A 16 17.70 6.94 6.84
C LYS A 16 19.09 7.22 6.29
N ALA A 17 20.06 6.36 6.58
CA ALA A 17 21.41 6.49 6.03
C ALA A 17 21.45 6.38 4.49
N LEU A 18 20.42 5.81 3.89
CA LEU A 18 20.23 5.71 2.42
C LEU A 18 19.29 6.79 1.85
N GLY A 19 18.85 7.75 2.68
CA GLY A 19 17.95 8.82 2.25
C GLY A 19 16.46 8.42 2.19
N ILE A 20 16.06 7.33 2.85
CA ILE A 20 14.67 6.85 2.90
C ILE A 20 14.05 7.32 4.22
N TYR A 21 13.01 8.16 4.13
CA TYR A 21 12.35 8.78 5.28
C TYR A 21 10.85 8.51 5.36
N MET A 22 10.28 7.74 4.41
CA MET A 22 8.87 7.38 4.39
C MET A 22 8.71 5.86 4.53
N PHE A 23 7.91 5.44 5.51
CA PHE A 23 7.66 4.05 5.83
C PHE A 23 6.17 3.76 5.85
N ILE A 24 5.78 2.61 5.30
CA ILE A 24 4.38 2.18 5.23
C ILE A 24 4.25 0.85 5.95
N PHE A 25 3.48 0.83 7.03
CA PHE A 25 3.09 -0.41 7.69
C PHE A 25 1.92 -1.05 6.95
N SER A 26 2.07 -2.32 6.63
CA SER A 26 1.04 -3.15 6.02
C SER A 26 1.02 -4.52 6.70
N GLY A 27 0.29 -5.47 6.15
CA GLY A 27 0.19 -6.82 6.66
C GLY A 27 -1.25 -7.21 6.90
N GLY A 28 -1.57 -8.01 7.93
CA GLY A 28 -2.94 -8.28 8.32
C GLY A 28 -3.63 -7.00 8.77
N GLU A 29 -3.42 -6.62 10.03
CA GLU A 29 -3.84 -5.30 10.54
C GLU A 29 -2.68 -4.69 11.35
N PRO A 30 -2.00 -3.64 10.84
CA PRO A 30 -0.83 -3.08 11.50
C PRO A 30 -1.14 -2.45 12.87
N LEU A 31 -2.35 -1.93 13.07
CA LEU A 31 -2.72 -1.28 14.32
C LEU A 31 -2.91 -2.24 15.50
N VAL A 32 -2.84 -3.56 15.32
CA VAL A 32 -2.68 -4.49 16.45
C VAL A 32 -1.36 -4.23 17.19
N ARG A 33 -0.39 -3.59 16.51
CA ARG A 33 0.89 -3.16 17.05
C ARG A 33 1.00 -1.64 17.21
N LYS A 34 -0.11 -0.93 17.39
CA LYS A 34 -0.13 0.54 17.48
C LYS A 34 0.86 1.10 18.51
N LYS A 35 1.11 0.39 19.61
CA LYS A 35 2.11 0.80 20.63
C LYS A 35 3.55 0.78 20.09
N ASP A 36 3.90 -0.22 19.29
CA ASP A 36 5.23 -0.30 18.68
C ASP A 36 5.40 0.75 17.58
N ILE A 37 4.35 0.98 16.79
CA ILE A 37 4.33 2.04 15.77
C ILE A 37 4.57 3.41 16.42
N ILE A 38 3.88 3.72 17.50
CA ILE A 38 4.07 4.99 18.22
C ILE A 38 5.49 5.13 18.77
N LYS A 39 6.08 4.07 19.33
CA LYS A 39 7.49 4.10 19.78
C LYS A 39 8.47 4.39 18.62
N LEU A 40 8.22 3.83 17.43
CA LEU A 40 9.03 4.12 16.25
C LEU A 40 8.87 5.58 15.81
N CYS A 41 7.64 6.10 15.82
CA CYS A 41 7.35 7.51 15.53
C CYS A 41 8.06 8.45 16.50
N GLU A 42 8.05 8.15 17.79
CA GLU A 42 8.74 8.92 18.84
C GLU A 42 10.26 8.92 18.64
N LYS A 43 10.82 7.79 18.26
CA LYS A 43 12.26 7.64 18.08
C LYS A 43 12.76 8.27 16.79
N HIS A 44 11.99 8.20 15.71
CA HIS A 44 12.35 8.67 14.37
C HIS A 44 11.49 9.87 13.96
N THR A 45 11.62 10.97 14.68
CA THR A 45 10.82 12.19 14.46
C THR A 45 11.08 12.88 13.11
N ASP A 46 12.19 12.55 12.46
CA ASP A 46 12.57 12.98 11.11
C ASP A 46 12.01 12.09 9.99
N CYS A 47 11.30 11.01 10.34
CA CYS A 47 10.63 10.12 9.38
C CYS A 47 9.13 10.36 9.38
N TYR A 48 8.48 9.96 8.29
CA TYR A 48 7.03 9.93 8.17
C TYR A 48 6.53 8.49 8.04
N PHE A 49 5.50 8.17 8.81
CA PHE A 49 4.94 6.83 8.87
C PHE A 49 3.50 6.82 8.39
N LEU A 50 3.14 5.80 7.61
CA LEU A 50 1.79 5.55 7.13
C LEU A 50 1.41 4.10 7.45
N ALA A 51 0.15 3.82 7.68
CA ALA A 51 -0.36 2.46 7.80
C ALA A 51 -1.57 2.24 6.90
N PHE A 52 -1.59 1.15 6.13
CA PHE A 52 -2.82 0.64 5.53
C PHE A 52 -3.57 -0.15 6.59
N THR A 53 -4.71 0.37 7.05
CA THR A 53 -5.47 -0.18 8.17
C THR A 53 -6.95 -0.33 7.85
N ASN A 54 -7.60 -1.31 8.45
CA ASN A 54 -9.06 -1.42 8.42
C ASN A 54 -9.77 -0.35 9.27
N GLY A 55 -9.03 0.43 10.04
CA GLY A 55 -9.53 1.54 10.85
C GLY A 55 -10.25 1.14 12.15
N THR A 56 -10.53 -0.14 12.37
CA THR A 56 -11.36 -0.59 13.52
C THR A 56 -10.69 -0.39 14.88
N LEU A 57 -9.36 -0.23 14.90
CA LEU A 57 -8.57 -0.02 16.13
C LEU A 57 -8.21 1.45 16.38
N ILE A 58 -8.75 2.37 15.57
CA ILE A 58 -8.60 3.81 15.79
C ILE A 58 -9.63 4.26 16.83
N ASP A 59 -9.14 4.56 18.00
CA ASP A 59 -9.88 5.10 19.14
C ASP A 59 -9.35 6.47 19.55
N GLU A 60 -10.00 7.12 20.52
CA GLU A 60 -9.61 8.44 21.02
C GLU A 60 -8.17 8.44 21.55
N ALA A 61 -7.78 7.41 22.30
CA ALA A 61 -6.45 7.31 22.90
C ALA A 61 -5.36 7.19 21.82
N PHE A 62 -5.59 6.38 20.78
CA PHE A 62 -4.66 6.28 19.67
C PHE A 62 -4.58 7.58 18.84
N ALA A 63 -5.71 8.26 18.68
CA ALA A 63 -5.72 9.56 18.00
C ALA A 63 -4.97 10.64 18.82
N ASP A 64 -4.99 10.58 20.15
CA ASP A 64 -4.15 11.45 21.02
C ASP A 64 -2.66 11.12 20.87
N ASP A 65 -2.31 9.84 20.81
CA ASP A 65 -0.93 9.42 20.51
C ASP A 65 -0.47 9.91 19.12
N MET A 66 -1.32 9.81 18.09
CA MET A 66 -1.01 10.34 16.75
C MET A 66 -0.77 11.85 16.78
N LEU A 67 -1.60 12.60 17.52
CA LEU A 67 -1.45 14.05 17.66
C LEU A 67 -0.12 14.40 18.34
N ARG A 68 0.26 13.62 19.34
CA ARG A 68 1.50 13.82 20.12
C ARG A 68 2.76 13.54 19.28
N VAL A 69 2.77 12.50 18.45
CA VAL A 69 3.95 12.17 17.64
C VAL A 69 4.04 13.01 16.38
N GLY A 70 2.92 13.36 15.75
CA GLY A 70 2.83 14.29 14.62
C GLY A 70 3.35 13.79 13.27
N ASN A 71 3.93 12.59 13.21
CA ASN A 71 4.57 12.02 12.01
C ASN A 71 3.96 10.69 11.55
N PHE A 72 2.68 10.43 11.88
CA PHE A 72 1.94 9.24 11.47
C PHE A 72 0.60 9.61 10.85
N ALA A 73 0.22 8.95 9.75
CA ALA A 73 -1.12 9.03 9.16
C ALA A 73 -1.64 7.65 8.75
N PRO A 74 -2.91 7.32 9.04
CA PRO A 74 -3.54 6.12 8.51
C PRO A 74 -4.10 6.36 7.10
N ALA A 75 -3.96 5.36 6.23
CA ALA A 75 -4.75 5.20 5.02
C ALA A 75 -5.81 4.13 5.30
N ILE A 76 -7.03 4.58 5.57
CA ILE A 76 -8.11 3.72 6.03
C ILE A 76 -8.71 2.97 4.84
N SER A 77 -8.80 1.66 4.97
CA SER A 77 -9.32 0.79 3.91
C SER A 77 -10.84 0.91 3.81
N VAL A 78 -11.33 1.38 2.68
CA VAL A 78 -12.76 1.53 2.37
C VAL A 78 -13.01 1.31 0.89
N GLU A 79 -14.10 0.61 0.53
CA GLU A 79 -14.31 0.08 -0.82
C GLU A 79 -15.51 0.69 -1.55
N GLY A 80 -16.07 1.77 -1.05
CA GLY A 80 -17.31 2.43 -1.47
C GLY A 80 -18.15 2.80 -0.26
N TYR A 81 -19.46 2.84 -0.42
CA TYR A 81 -20.40 3.02 0.70
C TYR A 81 -20.54 1.73 1.53
N GLU A 82 -21.60 1.65 2.36
CA GLU A 82 -21.80 0.53 3.27
C GLU A 82 -21.91 -0.80 2.54
N GLU A 83 -22.63 -0.84 1.42
CA GLU A 83 -22.85 -2.06 0.66
C GLU A 83 -21.52 -2.63 0.13
N GLU A 84 -20.73 -1.83 -0.58
CA GLU A 84 -19.49 -2.28 -1.21
C GLU A 84 -18.41 -2.60 -0.16
N THR A 85 -18.34 -1.78 0.89
CA THR A 85 -17.36 -1.97 1.97
C THR A 85 -17.68 -3.20 2.79
N ASP A 86 -18.93 -3.36 3.23
CA ASP A 86 -19.33 -4.49 4.07
C ASP A 86 -19.36 -5.81 3.28
N MET A 87 -19.68 -5.77 1.99
CA MET A 87 -19.60 -6.95 1.11
C MET A 87 -18.18 -7.55 1.11
N ARG A 88 -17.15 -6.73 1.06
CA ARG A 88 -15.77 -7.20 0.94
C ARG A 88 -15.08 -7.41 2.29
N ARG A 89 -15.39 -6.58 3.28
CA ARG A 89 -14.68 -6.50 4.55
C ARG A 89 -15.44 -7.03 5.75
N GLY A 90 -16.69 -7.42 5.54
CA GLY A 90 -17.57 -7.91 6.58
C GLY A 90 -18.53 -6.85 7.11
N LYS A 91 -19.70 -7.30 7.51
CA LYS A 91 -20.81 -6.46 7.97
C LYS A 91 -20.41 -5.58 9.16
N GLY A 92 -20.73 -4.28 9.06
CA GLY A 92 -20.48 -3.28 10.09
C GLY A 92 -19.09 -2.61 9.97
N THR A 93 -18.26 -3.02 9.01
CA THR A 93 -16.94 -2.41 8.79
C THR A 93 -17.07 -0.95 8.35
N PHE A 94 -18.01 -0.64 7.45
CA PHE A 94 -18.23 0.74 7.02
C PHE A 94 -18.55 1.67 8.20
N LYS A 95 -19.45 1.24 9.09
CA LYS A 95 -19.79 2.01 10.29
C LYS A 95 -18.58 2.25 11.20
N ALA A 96 -17.72 1.26 11.37
CA ALA A 96 -16.50 1.40 12.16
C ALA A 96 -15.51 2.37 11.50
N VAL A 97 -15.35 2.31 10.17
CA VAL A 97 -14.52 3.24 9.39
C VAL A 97 -15.04 4.67 9.52
N MET A 98 -16.34 4.91 9.39
CA MET A 98 -16.93 6.25 9.54
C MET A 98 -16.69 6.82 10.93
N LYS A 99 -16.79 6.00 11.98
CA LYS A 99 -16.47 6.40 13.36
C LYS A 99 -14.98 6.78 13.50
N ALA A 100 -14.08 6.00 12.93
CA ALA A 100 -12.64 6.29 12.95
C ALA A 100 -12.33 7.63 12.26
N MET A 101 -12.91 7.86 11.07
CA MET A 101 -12.75 9.12 10.34
C MET A 101 -13.30 10.32 11.12
N GLU A 102 -14.44 10.16 11.81
CA GLU A 102 -15.01 11.21 12.65
C GLU A 102 -14.07 11.61 13.80
N ILE A 103 -13.47 10.63 14.49
CA ILE A 103 -12.46 10.87 15.54
C ILE A 103 -11.29 11.65 14.98
N LEU A 104 -10.71 11.20 13.86
CA LEU A 104 -9.56 11.83 13.24
C LEU A 104 -9.87 13.26 12.76
N LYS A 105 -11.01 13.46 12.10
CA LYS A 105 -11.46 14.78 11.64
C LYS A 105 -11.65 15.76 12.78
N ARG A 106 -12.31 15.34 13.88
CA ARG A 106 -12.53 16.18 15.05
C ARG A 106 -11.22 16.64 15.69
N LYS A 107 -10.19 15.77 15.70
CA LYS A 107 -8.85 16.08 16.21
C LYS A 107 -7.95 16.76 15.16
N ARG A 108 -8.45 17.04 13.97
CA ARG A 108 -7.72 17.65 12.85
C ARG A 108 -6.44 16.88 12.46
N LEU A 109 -6.49 15.57 12.57
CA LEU A 109 -5.39 14.69 12.21
C LEU A 109 -5.41 14.41 10.71
N LEU A 110 -4.22 14.34 10.11
CA LEU A 110 -4.07 13.94 8.72
C LEU A 110 -4.39 12.44 8.58
N PHE A 111 -5.28 12.11 7.66
CA PHE A 111 -5.57 10.75 7.24
C PHE A 111 -6.06 10.71 5.80
N GLY A 112 -6.01 9.55 5.22
CA GLY A 112 -6.56 9.30 3.91
C GLY A 112 -7.25 7.96 3.84
N MET A 113 -7.54 7.54 2.61
CA MET A 113 -8.14 6.24 2.37
C MET A 113 -7.31 5.39 1.40
N SER A 114 -7.39 4.08 1.57
CA SER A 114 -6.89 3.06 0.65
C SER A 114 -8.10 2.34 0.06
N THR A 115 -8.27 2.45 -1.24
CA THR A 115 -9.45 1.94 -1.93
C THR A 115 -9.05 0.97 -3.02
N CYS A 116 -9.41 -0.29 -2.85
CA CYS A 116 -9.23 -1.30 -3.88
C CYS A 116 -10.45 -1.30 -4.80
N TYR A 117 -10.29 -0.83 -6.04
CA TYR A 117 -11.37 -0.89 -7.00
C TYR A 117 -11.37 -2.20 -7.79
N HIS A 118 -12.56 -2.71 -8.00
CA HIS A 118 -12.81 -3.96 -8.70
C HIS A 118 -14.08 -3.86 -9.56
N ARG A 119 -14.39 -4.91 -10.32
CA ARG A 119 -15.49 -4.91 -11.29
C ARG A 119 -16.85 -4.44 -10.74
N LYS A 120 -17.12 -4.68 -9.44
CA LYS A 120 -18.44 -4.42 -8.85
C LYS A 120 -18.55 -3.07 -8.13
N ASN A 121 -17.41 -2.41 -7.81
CA ASN A 121 -17.45 -1.14 -7.07
C ASN A 121 -16.84 0.05 -7.83
N VAL A 122 -16.26 -0.18 -8.99
CA VAL A 122 -15.50 0.84 -9.73
C VAL A 122 -16.34 2.07 -10.06
N ASP A 123 -17.62 1.90 -10.38
CA ASP A 123 -18.53 3.00 -10.71
C ASP A 123 -18.83 3.87 -9.47
N VAL A 124 -18.87 3.27 -8.29
CA VAL A 124 -19.05 3.98 -7.01
C VAL A 124 -17.75 4.72 -6.64
N VAL A 125 -16.63 4.01 -6.51
CA VAL A 125 -15.38 4.61 -6.00
C VAL A 125 -14.71 5.55 -7.00
N GLY A 126 -15.06 5.47 -8.27
CA GLY A 126 -14.66 6.39 -9.34
C GLY A 126 -15.62 7.57 -9.54
N SER A 127 -16.71 7.67 -8.76
CA SER A 127 -17.63 8.79 -8.86
C SER A 127 -17.16 10.03 -8.10
N SER A 128 -17.56 11.21 -8.58
CA SER A 128 -17.31 12.48 -7.89
C SER A 128 -18.04 12.56 -6.56
N GLU A 129 -19.25 12.04 -6.52
CA GLU A 129 -20.13 12.04 -5.35
C GLU A 129 -19.52 11.28 -4.18
N TYR A 130 -18.97 10.10 -4.46
CA TYR A 130 -18.27 9.31 -3.43
C TYR A 130 -17.01 10.01 -2.93
N LEU A 131 -16.23 10.59 -3.85
CA LEU A 131 -15.02 11.29 -3.45
C LEU A 131 -15.31 12.55 -2.64
N ASP A 132 -16.35 13.32 -3.01
CA ASP A 132 -16.81 14.48 -2.25
C ASP A 132 -17.28 14.07 -0.85
N PHE A 133 -18.02 12.97 -0.75
CA PHE A 133 -18.43 12.43 0.54
C PHE A 133 -17.22 12.09 1.43
N MET A 134 -16.15 11.49 0.88
CA MET A 134 -14.94 11.18 1.63
C MET A 134 -14.13 12.42 2.02
N ILE A 135 -14.08 13.43 1.15
CA ILE A 135 -13.50 14.74 1.46
C ILE A 135 -14.28 15.39 2.62
N ASP A 136 -15.60 15.34 2.59
CA ASP A 136 -16.44 15.85 3.67
C ASP A 136 -16.23 15.08 4.99
N LYS A 137 -15.85 13.79 4.93
CA LYS A 137 -15.40 13.04 6.12
C LYS A 137 -14.03 13.45 6.62
N GLY A 138 -13.25 14.21 5.85
CA GLY A 138 -11.96 14.75 6.21
C GLY A 138 -10.76 14.03 5.61
N ALA A 139 -10.98 13.11 4.65
CA ALA A 139 -9.89 12.46 3.94
C ALA A 139 -9.09 13.47 3.11
N ALA A 140 -7.78 13.54 3.31
CA ALA A 140 -6.86 14.42 2.60
C ALA A 140 -6.17 13.76 1.41
N PHE A 141 -6.13 12.45 1.38
CA PHE A 141 -5.59 11.68 0.26
C PHE A 141 -6.37 10.39 0.03
N VAL A 142 -6.31 9.89 -1.21
CA VAL A 142 -6.80 8.57 -1.60
C VAL A 142 -5.74 7.83 -2.37
N TRP A 143 -5.54 6.57 -2.01
CA TRP A 143 -4.68 5.65 -2.72
C TRP A 143 -5.52 4.54 -3.35
N TYR A 144 -5.72 4.63 -4.65
CA TYR A 144 -6.44 3.63 -5.42
C TYR A 144 -5.54 2.46 -5.79
N PHE A 145 -6.04 1.26 -5.58
CA PHE A 145 -5.42 0.01 -6.00
C PHE A 145 -6.36 -0.76 -6.92
N THR A 146 -5.87 -1.19 -8.05
CA THR A 146 -6.58 -2.16 -8.88
C THR A 146 -6.62 -3.51 -8.15
N TYR A 147 -7.78 -4.17 -8.12
CA TYR A 147 -7.89 -5.50 -7.54
C TYR A 147 -6.95 -6.50 -8.22
N MET A 148 -6.19 -7.22 -7.41
CA MET A 148 -5.29 -8.28 -7.84
C MET A 148 -5.76 -9.62 -7.27
N PRO A 149 -5.97 -10.64 -8.10
CA PRO A 149 -6.39 -11.97 -7.66
C PRO A 149 -5.18 -12.77 -7.14
N VAL A 150 -4.65 -12.39 -5.98
CA VAL A 150 -3.55 -13.08 -5.29
C VAL A 150 -4.03 -13.70 -3.99
N GLY A 151 -3.43 -14.82 -3.61
CA GLY A 151 -3.82 -15.58 -2.41
C GLY A 151 -4.87 -16.65 -2.71
N ASN A 152 -5.16 -17.47 -1.68
CA ASN A 152 -6.03 -18.62 -1.81
C ASN A 152 -7.52 -18.26 -2.04
N ASP A 153 -7.93 -17.09 -1.54
CA ASP A 153 -9.30 -16.56 -1.67
C ASP A 153 -9.45 -15.61 -2.86
N ALA A 154 -8.55 -15.71 -3.85
CA ALA A 154 -8.61 -14.88 -5.05
C ALA A 154 -9.89 -15.13 -5.85
N VAL A 155 -10.59 -14.06 -6.25
CA VAL A 155 -11.81 -14.09 -7.05
C VAL A 155 -11.54 -13.41 -8.39
N PRO A 156 -11.11 -14.15 -9.44
CA PRO A 156 -10.76 -13.56 -10.74
C PRO A 156 -11.87 -12.72 -11.38
N GLU A 157 -13.13 -13.03 -11.10
CA GLU A 157 -14.31 -12.31 -11.59
C GLU A 157 -14.39 -10.87 -11.10
N LEU A 158 -13.68 -10.53 -10.02
CA LEU A 158 -13.56 -9.17 -9.52
C LEU A 158 -12.54 -8.33 -10.28
N MET A 159 -11.72 -8.91 -11.15
CA MET A 159 -10.80 -8.13 -11.98
C MET A 159 -11.56 -7.13 -12.84
N VAL A 160 -11.08 -5.90 -12.87
CA VAL A 160 -11.65 -4.84 -13.73
C VAL A 160 -11.46 -5.14 -15.20
N THR A 161 -12.39 -4.69 -16.03
CA THR A 161 -12.23 -4.71 -17.49
C THR A 161 -11.29 -3.60 -17.95
N SER A 162 -10.89 -3.65 -19.23
CA SER A 162 -10.06 -2.58 -19.83
C SER A 162 -10.78 -1.22 -19.81
N GLU A 163 -12.09 -1.23 -20.04
CA GLU A 163 -12.95 -0.03 -20.03
C GLU A 163 -13.05 0.56 -18.62
N GLN A 164 -13.24 -0.29 -17.61
CA GLN A 164 -13.28 0.13 -16.20
C GLN A 164 -11.92 0.68 -15.74
N ARG A 165 -10.83 0.07 -16.19
CA ARG A 165 -9.49 0.57 -15.89
C ARG A 165 -9.24 1.93 -16.57
N LYS A 166 -9.69 2.11 -17.82
CA LYS A 166 -9.64 3.37 -18.52
C LYS A 166 -10.50 4.44 -17.81
N PHE A 167 -11.69 4.08 -17.38
CA PHE A 167 -12.55 4.95 -16.59
C PHE A 167 -11.83 5.47 -15.34
N MET A 168 -11.24 4.61 -14.52
CA MET A 168 -10.48 5.03 -13.34
C MET A 168 -9.28 5.91 -13.68
N TYR A 169 -8.56 5.59 -14.77
CA TYR A 169 -7.49 6.43 -15.28
C TYR A 169 -7.95 7.87 -15.57
N GLU A 170 -9.10 8.02 -16.19
CA GLU A 170 -9.69 9.33 -16.52
C GLU A 170 -10.20 10.04 -15.25
N GLN A 171 -10.91 9.32 -14.38
CA GLN A 171 -11.45 9.87 -13.14
C GLN A 171 -10.35 10.39 -12.18
N VAL A 172 -9.31 9.60 -11.93
CA VAL A 172 -8.23 10.04 -11.04
C VAL A 172 -7.53 11.31 -11.56
N ARG A 173 -7.36 11.43 -12.87
CA ARG A 173 -6.80 12.65 -13.49
C ARG A 173 -7.73 13.84 -13.38
N MET A 174 -9.03 13.63 -13.50
CA MET A 174 -10.04 14.66 -13.28
C MET A 174 -10.06 15.08 -11.80
N PHE A 175 -10.05 14.14 -10.86
CA PHE A 175 -10.02 14.43 -9.42
C PHE A 175 -8.83 15.31 -9.03
N ARG A 176 -7.63 15.00 -9.53
CA ARG A 176 -6.43 15.81 -9.28
C ARG A 176 -6.55 17.26 -9.73
N LYS A 177 -7.40 17.54 -10.70
CA LYS A 177 -7.60 18.90 -11.25
C LYS A 177 -8.73 19.66 -10.55
N THR A 178 -9.69 18.95 -9.98
CA THR A 178 -10.98 19.54 -9.58
C THR A 178 -11.33 19.35 -8.10
N LYS A 179 -10.65 18.44 -7.38
CA LYS A 179 -10.98 18.10 -6.00
C LYS A 179 -9.81 18.43 -5.06
N PRO A 180 -10.09 18.94 -3.85
CA PRO A 180 -9.05 19.27 -2.85
C PRO A 180 -8.57 18.00 -2.11
N ILE A 181 -8.13 16.99 -2.85
CA ILE A 181 -7.63 15.72 -2.32
C ILE A 181 -6.43 15.24 -3.16
N PHE A 182 -5.42 14.69 -2.49
CA PHE A 182 -4.30 14.08 -3.19
C PHE A 182 -4.67 12.65 -3.61
N ALA A 183 -5.00 12.46 -4.89
CA ALA A 183 -5.39 11.17 -5.45
C ALA A 183 -4.21 10.47 -6.14
N MET A 184 -3.96 9.23 -5.75
CA MET A 184 -2.95 8.35 -6.35
C MET A 184 -3.63 7.11 -6.92
N ASP A 185 -3.18 6.66 -8.09
CA ASP A 185 -3.57 5.36 -8.64
C ASP A 185 -2.32 4.54 -8.89
N PHE A 186 -2.07 3.59 -8.01
CA PHE A 186 -0.84 2.82 -7.97
C PHE A 186 -0.48 2.15 -9.32
N TRP A 187 -1.48 1.87 -10.13
CA TRP A 187 -1.31 1.20 -11.42
C TRP A 187 -1.29 2.17 -12.60
N ASN A 188 -2.29 3.03 -12.65
CA ASN A 188 -2.45 3.96 -13.77
C ASN A 188 -1.45 5.13 -13.72
N ASP A 189 -0.74 5.31 -12.61
CA ASP A 189 0.37 6.26 -12.50
C ASP A 189 1.69 5.76 -13.09
N GLY A 190 1.71 4.56 -13.67
CA GLY A 190 2.88 4.03 -14.36
C GLY A 190 3.45 4.93 -15.45
N GLU A 191 2.64 5.79 -16.06
CA GLU A 191 3.12 6.81 -17.02
C GLU A 191 4.06 7.83 -16.37
N TYR A 192 3.72 8.32 -15.17
CA TYR A 192 4.52 9.34 -14.46
C TYR A 192 5.83 8.77 -13.92
N VAL A 193 5.82 7.50 -13.54
CA VAL A 193 6.98 6.82 -12.96
C VAL A 193 7.72 5.92 -13.97
N ARG A 194 7.33 5.95 -15.24
CA ARG A 194 7.91 5.15 -16.31
C ARG A 194 7.91 3.65 -16.02
N GLY A 195 6.76 3.12 -15.66
CA GLY A 195 6.54 1.70 -15.38
C GLY A 195 6.32 1.38 -13.91
N CYS A 196 6.82 0.23 -13.45
CA CYS A 196 6.64 -0.24 -12.08
C CYS A 196 7.61 0.47 -11.11
N ILE A 197 7.13 0.87 -9.92
CA ILE A 197 7.95 1.49 -8.87
C ILE A 197 8.69 0.48 -7.99
N ALA A 198 8.35 -0.80 -8.07
CA ALA A 198 8.80 -1.86 -7.18
C ALA A 198 10.24 -2.33 -7.44
N GLY A 199 10.71 -3.30 -6.65
CA GLY A 199 12.03 -3.91 -6.78
C GLY A 199 13.16 -2.97 -6.37
N GLY A 200 12.93 -2.11 -5.37
CA GLY A 200 13.93 -1.17 -4.86
C GLY A 200 14.18 0.03 -5.75
N ARG A 201 13.33 0.28 -6.77
CA ARG A 201 13.45 1.48 -7.61
C ARG A 201 12.95 2.72 -6.88
N TYR A 202 11.71 2.70 -6.39
CA TYR A 202 11.11 3.71 -5.51
C TYR A 202 10.40 3.08 -4.31
N TYR A 203 10.21 1.77 -4.33
CA TYR A 203 9.48 1.02 -3.35
C TYR A 203 9.96 -0.44 -3.32
N PHE A 204 9.93 -1.04 -2.15
CA PHE A 204 10.09 -2.47 -1.91
C PHE A 204 9.31 -2.87 -0.65
N HIS A 205 9.16 -4.16 -0.44
CA HIS A 205 8.43 -4.72 0.68
C HIS A 205 9.35 -5.62 1.53
N ILE A 206 9.15 -5.60 2.83
CA ILE A 206 9.75 -6.56 3.76
C ILE A 206 8.59 -7.26 4.45
N ASN A 207 8.47 -8.57 4.27
CA ASN A 207 7.38 -9.33 4.86
C ASN A 207 7.60 -9.60 6.36
N ALA A 208 6.61 -10.18 7.03
CA ALA A 208 6.64 -10.44 8.47
C ALA A 208 7.78 -11.38 8.92
N ASN A 209 8.28 -12.24 8.02
CA ASN A 209 9.41 -13.14 8.28
C ASN A 209 10.76 -12.44 8.10
N GLY A 210 10.79 -11.27 7.46
CA GLY A 210 11.99 -10.50 7.15
C GLY A 210 12.49 -10.70 5.72
N ASP A 211 11.78 -11.44 4.86
CA ASP A 211 12.18 -11.58 3.47
C ASP A 211 11.95 -10.28 2.71
N VAL A 212 12.92 -9.88 1.88
CA VAL A 212 12.89 -8.64 1.14
C VAL A 212 12.37 -8.91 -0.27
N GLU A 213 11.16 -8.44 -0.52
CA GLU A 213 10.36 -8.71 -1.71
C GLU A 213 10.29 -7.48 -2.62
N PRO A 214 10.13 -7.64 -3.95
CA PRO A 214 9.97 -6.51 -4.87
C PRO A 214 8.77 -5.62 -4.52
N CYS A 215 7.63 -6.21 -4.17
CA CYS A 215 6.44 -5.51 -3.69
C CYS A 215 5.56 -6.45 -2.86
N ALA A 216 4.55 -5.90 -2.19
CA ALA A 216 3.62 -6.66 -1.33
C ALA A 216 2.78 -7.73 -2.05
N PHE A 217 2.83 -7.79 -3.37
CA PHE A 217 2.09 -8.77 -4.20
C PHE A 217 3.00 -9.81 -4.85
N ILE A 218 4.32 -9.66 -4.78
CA ILE A 218 5.30 -10.56 -5.40
C ILE A 218 6.07 -11.27 -4.30
N HIS A 219 5.67 -12.50 -4.00
CA HIS A 219 6.17 -13.31 -2.90
C HIS A 219 7.40 -14.13 -3.34
N TYR A 220 8.49 -13.42 -3.66
CA TYR A 220 9.81 -13.98 -3.96
C TYR A 220 10.90 -13.13 -3.32
N SER A 221 11.94 -13.79 -2.82
CA SER A 221 13.13 -13.14 -2.26
C SER A 221 14.39 -13.91 -2.56
N THR A 222 15.54 -13.25 -2.42
CA THR A 222 16.86 -13.88 -2.40
C THR A 222 17.61 -13.58 -1.11
N VAL A 223 17.05 -12.76 -0.21
CA VAL A 223 17.69 -12.33 1.04
C VAL A 223 16.67 -12.09 2.14
N ASN A 224 17.11 -12.28 3.38
CA ASN A 224 16.31 -11.94 4.55
C ASN A 224 16.98 -10.82 5.33
N ILE A 225 16.24 -9.77 5.67
CA ILE A 225 16.74 -8.56 6.33
C ILE A 225 17.35 -8.85 7.71
N LYS A 226 17.01 -9.94 8.35
CA LYS A 226 17.60 -10.37 9.64
C LYS A 226 19.05 -10.86 9.48
N GLN A 227 19.47 -11.16 8.25
CA GLN A 227 20.79 -11.75 7.94
C GLN A 227 21.70 -10.79 7.21
N VAL A 228 21.15 -9.75 6.56
CA VAL A 228 21.89 -8.80 5.73
C VAL A 228 21.51 -7.35 6.08
N SER A 229 22.36 -6.41 5.72
CA SER A 229 22.01 -4.98 5.81
C SER A 229 20.99 -4.58 4.75
N LEU A 230 20.31 -3.45 4.96
CA LEU A 230 19.36 -2.92 3.99
C LEU A 230 20.03 -2.60 2.64
N LEU A 231 21.27 -2.10 2.66
CA LEU A 231 22.01 -1.81 1.42
C LEU A 231 22.30 -3.10 0.63
N GLU A 232 22.70 -4.18 1.31
CA GLU A 232 22.90 -5.49 0.66
C GLU A 232 21.59 -6.03 0.08
N ALA A 233 20.48 -5.89 0.83
CA ALA A 233 19.15 -6.28 0.36
C ALA A 233 18.73 -5.54 -0.92
N LEU A 234 18.94 -4.22 -0.97
CA LEU A 234 18.66 -3.40 -2.15
C LEU A 234 19.54 -3.74 -3.36
N ARG A 235 20.68 -4.36 -3.12
CA ARG A 235 21.61 -4.85 -4.15
C ARG A 235 21.50 -6.34 -4.44
N SER A 236 20.46 -6.98 -3.92
CA SER A 236 20.22 -8.42 -4.08
C SER A 236 20.11 -8.84 -5.55
N PRO A 237 20.39 -10.12 -5.88
CA PRO A 237 20.23 -10.64 -7.23
C PRO A 237 18.83 -10.41 -7.81
N LEU A 238 17.79 -10.63 -6.99
CA LEU A 238 16.41 -10.41 -7.41
C LEU A 238 16.14 -8.95 -7.80
N PHE A 239 16.57 -7.99 -6.98
CA PHE A 239 16.35 -6.56 -7.26
C PHE A 239 17.16 -6.10 -8.48
N LYS A 240 18.38 -6.54 -8.64
CA LYS A 240 19.17 -6.26 -9.84
C LYS A 240 18.49 -6.78 -11.11
N ALA A 241 18.06 -8.05 -11.10
CA ALA A 241 17.36 -8.66 -12.23
C ALA A 241 16.03 -7.96 -12.53
N TYR A 242 15.30 -7.54 -11.49
CA TYR A 242 14.05 -6.80 -11.60
C TYR A 242 14.27 -5.41 -12.25
N GLN A 243 15.23 -4.65 -11.77
CA GLN A 243 15.55 -3.31 -12.27
C GLN A 243 16.07 -3.32 -13.72
N GLN A 244 16.92 -4.28 -14.07
CA GLN A 244 17.48 -4.42 -15.42
C GLN A 244 16.41 -4.67 -16.49
N ARG A 245 15.23 -5.21 -16.12
CA ARG A 245 14.13 -5.48 -17.03
C ARG A 245 13.06 -4.40 -17.07
N GLN A 246 13.23 -3.35 -16.30
CA GLN A 246 12.29 -2.23 -16.33
C GLN A 246 12.56 -1.28 -17.51
N PRO A 247 11.52 -0.74 -18.13
CA PRO A 247 10.09 -1.04 -17.90
C PRO A 247 9.73 -2.42 -18.46
N PHE A 248 8.91 -3.20 -17.73
CA PHE A 248 8.46 -4.53 -18.18
C PHE A 248 7.58 -4.48 -19.43
N ASN A 249 7.03 -3.31 -19.75
CA ASN A 249 6.23 -3.07 -20.94
C ASN A 249 6.50 -1.68 -21.49
N LYS A 250 6.55 -1.53 -22.83
CA LYS A 250 6.65 -0.23 -23.49
C LYS A 250 5.42 0.65 -23.21
N ASN A 251 4.25 0.03 -23.05
CA ASN A 251 3.07 0.69 -22.55
C ASN A 251 3.13 0.77 -21.02
N HIS A 252 3.46 1.93 -20.49
CA HIS A 252 3.60 2.18 -19.05
C HIS A 252 2.29 2.07 -18.26
N LEU A 253 1.13 1.99 -18.91
CA LEU A 253 -0.15 1.63 -18.30
C LEU A 253 -0.30 0.10 -18.09
N ARG A 254 0.69 -0.68 -18.50
CA ARG A 254 0.80 -2.12 -18.22
C ARG A 254 2.09 -2.41 -17.43
N PRO A 255 2.29 -1.78 -16.25
CA PRO A 255 3.58 -1.78 -15.58
C PRO A 255 3.89 -3.07 -14.82
N CYS A 256 2.88 -3.85 -14.46
CA CYS A 256 3.02 -4.91 -13.49
C CYS A 256 3.62 -6.19 -14.09
N PRO A 257 4.73 -6.70 -13.54
CA PRO A 257 5.27 -7.97 -13.99
C PRO A 257 4.43 -9.19 -13.53
N LEU A 258 3.59 -9.03 -12.49
CA LEU A 258 2.76 -10.12 -11.99
C LEU A 258 1.53 -10.35 -12.88
N LEU A 259 0.77 -9.29 -13.20
CA LEU A 259 -0.46 -9.39 -13.99
C LEU A 259 -0.26 -9.09 -15.48
N ASP A 260 0.43 -8.00 -15.80
CA ASP A 260 0.53 -7.54 -17.18
C ASP A 260 1.65 -8.25 -17.96
N ASN A 261 2.70 -8.72 -17.26
CA ASN A 261 3.93 -9.23 -17.88
C ASN A 261 4.48 -10.48 -17.15
N PRO A 262 3.68 -11.54 -16.94
CA PRO A 262 4.05 -12.69 -16.09
C PRO A 262 5.28 -13.46 -16.59
N HIS A 263 5.57 -13.44 -17.88
CA HIS A 263 6.80 -14.04 -18.43
C HIS A 263 8.05 -13.32 -17.92
N SER A 264 8.00 -11.99 -17.81
CA SER A 264 9.11 -11.19 -17.28
C SER A 264 9.38 -11.52 -15.81
N LEU A 265 8.34 -11.69 -15.00
CA LEU A 265 8.48 -12.10 -13.60
C LEU A 265 9.10 -13.49 -13.48
N LYS A 266 8.61 -14.48 -14.24
CA LYS A 266 9.17 -15.83 -14.24
C LYS A 266 10.66 -15.83 -14.58
N GLU A 267 11.06 -15.03 -15.56
CA GLU A 267 12.47 -14.92 -15.96
C GLU A 267 13.32 -14.22 -14.87
N VAL A 268 12.81 -13.15 -14.25
CA VAL A 268 13.48 -12.48 -13.11
C VAL A 268 13.72 -13.46 -11.97
N VAL A 269 12.70 -14.24 -11.58
CA VAL A 269 12.79 -15.25 -10.51
C VAL A 269 13.83 -16.32 -10.87
N ARG A 270 13.79 -16.84 -12.11
CA ARG A 270 14.70 -17.87 -12.58
C ARG A 270 16.18 -17.42 -12.57
N VAL A 271 16.47 -16.24 -13.12
CA VAL A 271 17.88 -15.77 -13.23
C VAL A 271 18.47 -15.28 -11.92
N SER A 272 17.62 -14.91 -10.97
CA SER A 272 18.03 -14.49 -9.64
C SER A 272 18.10 -15.63 -8.62
N GLU A 273 17.62 -16.82 -9.01
CA GLU A 273 17.48 -17.99 -8.12
C GLU A 273 16.64 -17.67 -6.86
N ALA A 274 15.60 -16.81 -7.05
CA ALA A 274 14.76 -16.38 -5.95
C ALA A 274 13.90 -17.53 -5.42
N TYR A 275 13.81 -17.65 -4.11
CA TYR A 275 12.91 -18.59 -3.44
C TYR A 275 11.52 -17.96 -3.22
N SER A 276 10.49 -18.82 -3.15
CA SER A 276 9.13 -18.40 -2.82
C SER A 276 9.02 -18.06 -1.33
N THR A 277 8.42 -16.90 -1.05
CA THR A 277 8.14 -16.40 0.32
C THR A 277 6.65 -16.50 0.64
N ASP A 278 5.87 -17.16 -0.22
CA ASP A 278 4.43 -17.34 -0.04
C ASP A 278 4.15 -18.08 1.28
N MET A 279 3.48 -17.39 2.20
CA MET A 279 3.15 -17.92 3.53
C MET A 279 1.82 -18.71 3.54
N LEU A 280 1.14 -18.79 2.40
CA LEU A 280 -0.17 -19.45 2.25
C LEU A 280 -0.06 -20.86 1.64
N LYS A 281 1.12 -21.46 1.69
CA LYS A 281 1.34 -22.85 1.27
C LYS A 281 0.99 -23.83 2.36
#